data_3eddb42a60831e1816d779c461ae3108
#
_entry.id   3eddb42a60831e1816d779c461ae3108
#
_cell.length_a   1.000
_cell.length_b   1.000
_cell.length_c   1.000
_cell.angle_alpha   90.00
_cell.angle_beta   90.00
_cell.angle_gamma   90.00
#
_symmetry.space_group_name_H-M   'P 1'
#
loop_
_entity.id
_entity.type
_entity.pdbx_description
1 polymer ?
#
loop_
_entity_poly.entity_id
_entity_poly.type
_entity_poly.pdbx_seq_one_letter_code
_entity_poly.pdbx_strand_id
1 'polypeptide(L)'
;MGVDPTRLPSLKNQNQNPNAHIAPNPARLPPFLPQIRPMASFNAAGAGAANPNPNKSLEVNPAPGDAVSSLSFSPKANHLIATSWDNQVRCWEVQPGGQCQAKASISHDQPVLCSAWNGDGTTVFSGGCDKVVKMWPLLSGGQPTALSGHEAPIKELAWIQPMGLLVSGSWDKTLRYWDLRQAQPAHVQQLPERCYALSLSYPLLAVGTADRNVIIFNLQNPQAEFKRIQSPLKYQTRCLAAFPDQSGFLVGSIEGRVGVHHVDDANQSKNFTFKCHREGNDIYSVNSLNFHPVHHTFATAGSDGGFNFWDKDSKQRLKAFSKCPSPITCSTFNQDGSIFAYAITFNH
;
A
#
# COMPACT_ATOMS: atom_id res chain seq x y z
N MET A 1 20.76 -60.52 -31.23
CA MET A 1 22.03 -59.87 -31.56
C MET A 1 21.99 -58.53 -30.83
N GLY A 2 22.41 -58.35 -29.66
CA GLY A 2 23.63 -58.66 -28.95
C GLY A 2 24.67 -57.61 -29.24
N VAL A 3 24.94 -56.65 -28.32
CA VAL A 3 26.24 -56.26 -27.84
C VAL A 3 26.10 -55.08 -26.89
N ASP A 4 26.54 -55.24 -25.82
CA ASP A 4 26.97 -54.88 -24.50
C ASP A 4 27.67 -53.50 -24.37
N PRO A 5 27.64 -52.95 -23.16
CA PRO A 5 28.12 -51.60 -22.81
C PRO A 5 29.56 -51.65 -22.32
N THR A 6 30.10 -50.52 -22.01
CA THR A 6 31.39 -50.18 -21.38
C THR A 6 32.44 -49.59 -22.32
N ARG A 7 32.68 -48.28 -22.08
CA ARG A 7 34.00 -47.70 -21.85
C ARG A 7 33.90 -46.20 -21.51
N LEU A 8 34.17 -45.90 -20.30
CA LEU A 8 34.75 -44.61 -19.88
C LEU A 8 36.20 -44.54 -20.38
N PRO A 9 36.70 -43.37 -20.67
CA PRO A 9 38.00 -43.01 -20.14
C PRO A 9 37.99 -41.71 -19.32
N SER A 10 38.81 -41.83 -18.32
CA SER A 10 39.17 -40.90 -17.29
C SER A 10 39.93 -39.65 -17.75
N LEU A 11 39.70 -38.54 -17.04
CA LEU A 11 40.65 -37.54 -16.54
C LEU A 11 41.64 -36.87 -17.50
N LYS A 12 41.54 -35.55 -17.58
CA LYS A 12 42.63 -34.66 -17.16
C LYS A 12 42.14 -33.29 -16.79
N ASN A 13 42.50 -32.88 -15.59
CA ASN A 13 42.53 -31.53 -15.08
C ASN A 13 43.25 -30.59 -16.06
N GLN A 14 42.72 -29.33 -16.24
CA GLN A 14 43.57 -28.14 -16.16
C GLN A 14 42.70 -26.84 -16.15
N ASN A 15 43.02 -26.05 -15.12
CA ASN A 15 43.06 -24.59 -15.09
C ASN A 15 41.77 -23.76 -15.11
N GLN A 16 41.45 -23.29 -13.93
CA GLN A 16 41.21 -21.92 -13.50
C GLN A 16 40.90 -20.87 -14.59
N ASN A 17 39.69 -20.37 -14.55
CA ASN A 17 39.45 -18.97 -14.88
C ASN A 17 38.35 -18.41 -13.95
N PRO A 18 38.62 -17.35 -13.19
CA PRO A 18 37.70 -16.82 -12.18
C PRO A 18 36.83 -15.74 -12.78
N ASN A 19 35.66 -16.08 -13.31
CA ASN A 19 34.60 -15.11 -13.59
C ASN A 19 33.27 -15.86 -13.71
N ALA A 20 32.82 -16.42 -12.59
CA ALA A 20 31.45 -16.85 -12.46
C ALA A 20 30.62 -15.62 -12.10
N HIS A 21 29.86 -15.11 -13.06
CA HIS A 21 28.77 -14.17 -12.79
C HIS A 21 27.71 -14.89 -11.97
N ILE A 22 27.66 -14.60 -10.69
CA ILE A 22 26.58 -15.02 -9.79
C ILE A 22 25.36 -14.16 -10.15
N ALA A 23 24.32 -14.80 -10.66
CA ALA A 23 23.01 -14.16 -10.80
C ALA A 23 22.51 -13.69 -9.42
N PRO A 24 21.93 -12.47 -9.32
CA PRO A 24 21.51 -11.95 -8.01
C PRO A 24 20.33 -12.75 -7.48
N ASN A 25 20.48 -13.20 -6.25
CA ASN A 25 19.45 -13.84 -5.45
C ASN A 25 18.22 -12.93 -5.32
N PRO A 26 17.00 -13.33 -5.70
CA PRO A 26 15.82 -12.46 -5.70
C PRO A 26 15.27 -12.09 -4.32
N ALA A 27 15.95 -12.44 -3.23
CA ALA A 27 15.46 -12.24 -1.86
C ALA A 27 16.05 -11.02 -1.14
N ARG A 28 16.82 -10.14 -1.81
CA ARG A 28 17.29 -8.90 -1.19
C ARG A 28 16.81 -7.69 -1.99
N LEU A 29 15.82 -7.01 -1.44
CA LEU A 29 15.63 -5.59 -1.73
C LEU A 29 16.90 -4.85 -1.28
N PRO A 30 17.49 -3.96 -2.10
CA PRO A 30 18.63 -3.18 -1.67
C PRO A 30 18.22 -2.31 -0.48
N PRO A 31 19.00 -2.30 0.61
CA PRO A 31 18.81 -1.33 1.67
C PRO A 31 19.10 0.04 1.07
N PHE A 32 18.14 0.97 1.12
CA PHE A 32 18.42 2.38 1.02
C PHE A 32 19.22 2.78 2.27
N LEU A 33 20.53 2.61 2.23
CA LEU A 33 21.45 3.23 3.17
C LEU A 33 21.85 4.59 2.59
N PRO A 34 21.50 5.71 3.24
CA PRO A 34 22.14 6.98 2.91
C PRO A 34 23.61 6.90 3.35
N GLN A 35 24.53 7.18 2.42
CA GLN A 35 25.93 7.32 2.76
C GLN A 35 26.10 8.52 3.72
N ILE A 36 26.56 8.24 4.94
CA ILE A 36 26.97 9.26 5.90
C ILE A 36 28.24 9.90 5.37
N ARG A 37 28.13 11.12 4.85
CA ARG A 37 29.27 12.02 4.68
C ARG A 37 29.47 12.82 5.97
N PRO A 38 30.68 12.97 6.49
CA PRO A 38 30.91 13.83 7.64
C PRO A 38 30.57 15.28 7.28
N MET A 39 29.71 15.90 8.09
CA MET A 39 29.31 17.30 7.94
C MET A 39 30.52 18.19 8.18
N ALA A 40 30.95 18.93 7.13
CA ALA A 40 31.72 20.12 7.32
C ALA A 40 30.83 21.21 7.94
N SER A 41 31.27 21.76 9.07
CA SER A 41 30.60 22.86 9.74
C SER A 41 30.66 24.12 8.87
N PHE A 42 29.56 24.48 8.24
CA PHE A 42 29.36 25.82 7.70
C PHE A 42 28.45 26.59 8.65
N ASN A 43 29.03 27.58 9.32
CA ASN A 43 28.29 28.68 9.92
C ASN A 43 27.60 29.46 8.79
N ALA A 44 26.35 29.23 8.54
CA ALA A 44 25.49 30.08 7.72
C ALA A 44 24.52 30.82 8.66
N ALA A 45 24.68 32.13 8.69
CA ALA A 45 23.78 33.04 9.37
C ALA A 45 22.38 32.93 8.78
N GLY A 46 21.35 32.69 9.63
CA GLY A 46 20.01 33.21 9.46
C GLY A 46 19.08 32.59 8.43
N ALA A 47 19.03 31.24 8.29
CA ALA A 47 17.82 30.60 7.83
C ALA A 47 17.04 30.15 9.07
N GLY A 48 15.87 30.73 9.32
CA GLY A 48 15.00 30.30 10.42
C GLY A 48 14.75 28.79 10.32
N ALA A 49 14.88 28.07 11.43
CA ALA A 49 14.63 26.62 11.47
C ALA A 49 13.27 26.34 10.86
N ALA A 50 13.23 25.42 9.86
CA ALA A 50 11.99 25.04 9.23
C ALA A 50 11.00 24.53 10.31
N ASN A 51 9.76 25.00 10.27
CA ASN A 51 8.76 24.56 11.22
C ASN A 51 8.51 23.05 11.05
N PRO A 52 8.81 22.21 12.05
CA PRO A 52 8.67 20.76 11.92
C PRO A 52 7.20 20.30 11.78
N ASN A 53 6.24 21.15 12.16
CA ASN A 53 4.79 20.88 12.06
C ASN A 53 4.06 22.04 11.36
N PRO A 54 4.27 22.22 10.05
CA PRO A 54 3.72 23.36 9.33
C PRO A 54 2.20 23.33 9.20
N ASN A 55 1.59 22.14 9.31
CA ASN A 55 0.15 21.93 9.18
C ASN A 55 -0.59 21.92 10.52
N LYS A 56 0.11 22.13 11.64
CA LYS A 56 -0.43 22.06 13.01
C LYS A 56 -1.11 20.71 13.30
N SER A 57 -0.55 19.64 12.75
CA SER A 57 -1.06 18.28 12.97
C SER A 57 -0.78 17.83 14.40
N LEU A 58 -1.66 16.98 14.92
CA LEU A 58 -1.47 16.37 16.23
C LEU A 58 -0.70 15.07 16.06
N GLU A 59 0.36 14.92 16.82
CA GLU A 59 1.23 13.74 16.76
C GLU A 59 0.63 12.59 17.55
N VAL A 60 0.74 11.39 16.98
CA VAL A 60 0.29 10.14 17.62
C VAL A 60 1.40 9.61 18.51
N ASN A 61 1.11 9.44 19.81
CA ASN A 61 2.05 8.88 20.78
C ASN A 61 1.49 7.61 21.47
N PRO A 62 2.35 6.58 21.70
CA PRO A 62 3.73 6.44 21.19
C PRO A 62 3.74 6.20 19.68
N ALA A 63 4.70 6.81 18.99
CA ALA A 63 4.88 6.58 17.55
C ALA A 63 5.43 5.16 17.29
N PRO A 64 5.21 4.59 16.08
CA PRO A 64 5.90 3.36 15.65
C PRO A 64 7.43 3.52 15.65
N GLY A 65 8.14 2.42 15.89
CA GLY A 65 9.61 2.42 15.97
C GLY A 65 10.31 2.46 14.59
N ASP A 66 9.57 2.30 13.49
CA ASP A 66 10.07 2.35 12.13
C ASP A 66 8.99 2.89 11.19
N ALA A 67 9.29 3.00 9.90
CA ALA A 67 8.39 3.56 8.89
C ALA A 67 7.01 2.89 8.89
N VAL A 68 5.98 3.74 8.87
CA VAL A 68 4.59 3.29 8.76
C VAL A 68 4.29 2.91 7.31
N SER A 69 3.77 1.72 7.11
CA SER A 69 3.46 1.15 5.79
C SER A 69 2.01 1.36 5.36
N SER A 70 1.09 1.36 6.33
CA SER A 70 -0.36 1.51 6.07
C SER A 70 -1.05 2.15 7.27
N LEU A 71 -2.10 2.90 6.99
CA LEU A 71 -3.03 3.47 7.96
C LEU A 71 -4.46 3.07 7.60
N SER A 72 -5.27 2.71 8.58
CA SER A 72 -6.70 2.44 8.37
C SER A 72 -7.54 2.81 9.59
N PHE A 73 -8.64 3.53 9.37
CA PHE A 73 -9.64 3.82 10.40
C PHE A 73 -10.71 2.73 10.45
N SER A 74 -11.21 2.48 11.65
CA SER A 74 -12.42 1.68 11.84
C SER A 74 -13.62 2.32 11.13
N PRO A 75 -14.49 1.53 10.48
CA PRO A 75 -15.69 2.05 9.84
C PRO A 75 -16.79 2.47 10.83
N LYS A 76 -16.61 2.24 12.14
CA LYS A 76 -17.63 2.49 13.17
C LYS A 76 -17.18 3.46 14.27
N ALA A 77 -15.87 3.65 14.45
CA ALA A 77 -15.33 4.47 15.52
C ALA A 77 -14.00 5.11 15.09
N ASN A 78 -13.53 6.11 15.80
CA ASN A 78 -12.25 6.74 15.52
C ASN A 78 -11.07 5.91 16.09
N HIS A 79 -11.04 4.61 15.77
CA HIS A 79 -9.89 3.76 16.03
C HIS A 79 -8.98 3.75 14.80
N LEU A 80 -7.75 4.20 14.97
CA LEU A 80 -6.72 4.23 13.94
C LEU A 80 -5.79 3.05 14.11
N ILE A 81 -5.61 2.27 13.04
CA ILE A 81 -4.56 1.24 12.94
C ILE A 81 -3.41 1.79 12.11
N ALA A 82 -2.20 1.53 12.57
CA ALA A 82 -0.98 1.67 11.77
C ALA A 82 -0.22 0.34 11.74
N THR A 83 0.24 -0.03 10.55
CA THR A 83 1.21 -1.11 10.35
C THR A 83 2.57 -0.52 10.07
N SER A 84 3.65 -1.20 10.50
CA SER A 84 4.98 -0.65 10.43
C SER A 84 6.04 -1.70 10.06
N TRP A 85 7.18 -1.20 9.60
CA TRP A 85 8.37 -1.99 9.32
C TRP A 85 9.04 -2.54 10.59
N ASP A 86 8.64 -2.04 11.77
CA ASP A 86 9.03 -2.59 13.08
C ASP A 86 8.28 -3.89 13.45
N ASN A 87 7.61 -4.51 12.50
CA ASN A 87 6.83 -5.75 12.63
C ASN A 87 5.56 -5.63 13.48
N GLN A 88 5.13 -4.42 13.84
CA GLN A 88 3.99 -4.25 14.72
C GLN A 88 2.79 -3.62 14.01
N VAL A 89 1.63 -3.99 14.52
CA VAL A 89 0.33 -3.36 14.24
C VAL A 89 -0.13 -2.71 15.51
N ARG A 90 -0.40 -1.41 15.48
CA ARG A 90 -0.82 -0.63 16.66
C ARG A 90 -2.17 -0.01 16.43
N CYS A 91 -2.94 0.10 17.52
CA CYS A 91 -4.23 0.74 17.53
C CYS A 91 -4.25 1.90 18.51
N TRP A 92 -4.79 3.03 18.07
CA TRP A 92 -5.11 4.18 18.91
C TRP A 92 -6.57 4.54 18.78
N GLU A 93 -7.15 5.03 19.86
CA GLU A 93 -8.40 5.76 19.82
C GLU A 93 -8.10 7.24 19.63
N VAL A 94 -8.67 7.83 18.57
CA VAL A 94 -8.56 9.26 18.29
C VAL A 94 -9.76 9.96 18.90
N GLN A 95 -9.51 10.76 19.93
CA GLN A 95 -10.55 11.47 20.69
C GLN A 95 -10.99 12.76 19.97
N PRO A 96 -12.14 13.32 20.30
CA PRO A 96 -12.53 14.67 19.90
C PRO A 96 -11.42 15.66 20.27
N GLY A 97 -10.96 16.47 19.27
CA GLY A 97 -9.79 17.34 19.47
C GLY A 97 -8.47 16.73 19.01
N GLY A 98 -8.47 15.47 18.53
CA GLY A 98 -7.34 14.83 17.84
C GLY A 98 -6.29 14.18 18.74
N GLN A 99 -6.47 14.19 20.06
CA GLN A 99 -5.58 13.45 20.96
C GLN A 99 -5.73 11.95 20.71
N CYS A 100 -4.60 11.24 20.72
CA CYS A 100 -4.56 9.80 20.46
C CYS A 100 -4.22 9.04 21.75
N GLN A 101 -5.03 8.05 22.08
CA GLN A 101 -4.80 7.14 23.20
C GLN A 101 -4.44 5.75 22.64
N ALA A 102 -3.24 5.26 22.95
CA ALA A 102 -2.85 3.90 22.60
C ALA A 102 -3.77 2.88 23.28
N LYS A 103 -4.26 1.91 22.51
CA LYS A 103 -5.20 0.87 22.99
C LYS A 103 -4.56 -0.50 23.05
N ALA A 104 -3.93 -0.92 21.96
CA ALA A 104 -3.41 -2.27 21.84
C ALA A 104 -2.39 -2.38 20.72
N SER A 105 -1.60 -3.46 20.72
CA SER A 105 -0.69 -3.81 19.65
C SER A 105 -0.56 -5.32 19.52
N ILE A 106 -0.26 -5.78 18.30
CA ILE A 106 0.16 -7.15 18.00
C ILE A 106 1.41 -7.11 17.12
N SER A 107 2.17 -8.22 17.14
CA SER A 107 3.39 -8.35 16.35
C SER A 107 3.24 -9.42 15.28
N HIS A 108 3.91 -9.19 14.16
CA HIS A 108 4.22 -10.15 13.11
C HIS A 108 5.69 -10.58 13.23
N ASP A 109 6.06 -11.66 12.53
CA ASP A 109 7.46 -12.14 12.52
C ASP A 109 8.35 -11.31 11.60
N GLN A 110 7.74 -10.56 10.67
CA GLN A 110 8.40 -9.70 9.69
C GLN A 110 7.59 -8.41 9.47
N PRO A 111 8.13 -7.41 8.74
CA PRO A 111 7.43 -6.15 8.47
C PRO A 111 5.99 -6.32 7.99
N VAL A 112 5.10 -5.52 8.57
CA VAL A 112 3.69 -5.50 8.21
C VAL A 112 3.47 -4.45 7.13
N LEU A 113 2.75 -4.79 6.06
CA LEU A 113 2.61 -3.91 4.90
C LEU A 113 1.21 -3.31 4.72
N CYS A 114 0.18 -3.97 5.24
CA CYS A 114 -1.20 -3.58 5.01
C CYS A 114 -2.12 -3.95 6.17
N SER A 115 -3.23 -3.24 6.27
CA SER A 115 -4.30 -3.53 7.22
C SER A 115 -5.68 -3.23 6.63
N ALA A 116 -6.70 -3.91 7.16
CA ALA A 116 -8.09 -3.68 6.86
C ALA A 116 -8.96 -3.95 8.09
N TRP A 117 -10.11 -3.33 8.16
CA TRP A 117 -11.15 -3.61 9.16
C TRP A 117 -12.29 -4.41 8.55
N ASN A 118 -12.92 -5.26 9.34
CA ASN A 118 -14.24 -5.79 8.96
C ASN A 118 -15.30 -4.69 9.04
N GLY A 119 -16.47 -4.94 8.45
CA GLY A 119 -17.48 -3.89 8.29
C GLY A 119 -18.21 -3.47 9.59
N ASP A 120 -18.15 -4.27 10.64
CA ASP A 120 -18.69 -3.92 11.95
C ASP A 120 -17.67 -3.24 12.87
N GLY A 121 -16.40 -3.16 12.44
CA GLY A 121 -15.32 -2.50 13.16
C GLY A 121 -14.84 -3.26 14.39
N THR A 122 -15.13 -4.57 14.51
CA THR A 122 -14.72 -5.39 15.65
C THR A 122 -13.39 -6.09 15.46
N THR A 123 -13.02 -6.35 14.20
CA THR A 123 -11.86 -7.16 13.83
C THR A 123 -10.95 -6.41 12.86
N VAL A 124 -9.65 -6.47 13.12
CA VAL A 124 -8.59 -5.94 12.26
C VAL A 124 -7.89 -7.11 11.56
N PHE A 125 -7.63 -6.94 10.28
CA PHE A 125 -6.77 -7.81 9.50
C PHE A 125 -5.47 -7.11 9.20
N SER A 126 -4.36 -7.82 9.28
CA SER A 126 -3.03 -7.32 8.91
C SER A 126 -2.26 -8.36 8.13
N GLY A 127 -1.40 -7.92 7.23
CA GLY A 127 -0.59 -8.79 6.38
C GLY A 127 0.74 -8.12 6.02
N GLY A 128 1.73 -8.94 5.73
CA GLY A 128 3.07 -8.40 5.47
C GLY A 128 4.05 -9.42 4.90
N CYS A 129 5.34 -9.21 5.22
CA CYS A 129 6.45 -9.98 4.68
C CYS A 129 6.50 -11.41 5.21
N ASP A 130 5.86 -11.70 6.34
CA ASP A 130 5.72 -13.05 6.90
C ASP A 130 4.72 -13.94 6.14
N LYS A 131 4.03 -13.39 5.12
CA LYS A 131 3.10 -14.09 4.22
C LYS A 131 1.81 -14.57 4.90
N VAL A 132 1.54 -14.10 6.10
CA VAL A 132 0.40 -14.50 6.92
C VAL A 132 -0.56 -13.32 7.06
N VAL A 133 -1.86 -13.59 6.93
CA VAL A 133 -2.89 -12.66 7.38
C VAL A 133 -3.17 -12.95 8.85
N LYS A 134 -2.97 -11.98 9.72
CA LYS A 134 -3.45 -12.06 11.10
C LYS A 134 -4.82 -11.42 11.21
N MET A 135 -5.77 -12.18 11.77
CA MET A 135 -7.11 -11.73 12.11
C MET A 135 -7.13 -11.43 13.61
N TRP A 136 -7.30 -10.19 13.97
CA TRP A 136 -7.25 -9.72 15.34
C TRP A 136 -8.62 -9.20 15.80
N PRO A 137 -9.34 -9.94 16.66
CA PRO A 137 -10.61 -9.48 17.23
C PRO A 137 -10.37 -8.41 18.33
N LEU A 138 -10.01 -7.22 17.90
CA LEU A 138 -9.50 -6.12 18.72
C LEU A 138 -10.42 -5.75 19.86
N LEU A 139 -11.71 -5.57 19.60
CA LEU A 139 -12.66 -5.08 20.59
C LEU A 139 -13.06 -6.13 21.63
N SER A 140 -12.94 -7.40 21.33
CA SER A 140 -13.21 -8.50 22.26
C SER A 140 -11.99 -8.91 23.10
N GLY A 141 -10.82 -8.30 22.85
CA GLY A 141 -9.56 -8.65 23.54
C GLY A 141 -9.07 -10.06 23.23
N GLY A 142 -9.55 -10.66 22.12
CA GLY A 142 -9.15 -11.99 21.67
C GLY A 142 -7.74 -12.03 21.11
N GLN A 143 -7.12 -13.21 21.19
CA GLN A 143 -5.82 -13.43 20.58
C GLN A 143 -5.93 -13.44 19.06
N PRO A 144 -4.93 -12.90 18.33
CA PRO A 144 -4.93 -12.95 16.88
C PRO A 144 -4.81 -14.39 16.38
N THR A 145 -5.56 -14.71 15.33
CA THR A 145 -5.47 -15.97 14.60
C THR A 145 -4.85 -15.74 13.23
N ALA A 146 -4.20 -16.78 12.68
CA ALA A 146 -3.47 -16.70 11.43
C ALA A 146 -4.21 -17.41 10.29
N LEU A 147 -4.32 -16.74 9.13
CA LEU A 147 -4.73 -17.33 7.87
C LEU A 147 -3.49 -17.46 7.00
N SER A 148 -3.05 -18.68 6.76
CA SER A 148 -1.84 -18.98 6.00
C SER A 148 -2.18 -19.54 4.62
N GLY A 149 -1.36 -19.20 3.64
CA GLY A 149 -1.56 -19.72 2.29
C GLY A 149 -0.74 -18.99 1.23
N HIS A 150 -0.44 -17.69 1.41
CA HIS A 150 0.41 -16.96 0.48
C HIS A 150 1.86 -17.44 0.51
N GLU A 151 2.53 -17.42 -0.65
CA GLU A 151 3.91 -17.86 -0.82
C GLU A 151 4.91 -16.69 -0.87
N ALA A 152 4.40 -15.44 -0.93
CA ALA A 152 5.18 -14.21 -0.93
C ALA A 152 4.48 -13.12 -0.10
N PRO A 153 5.13 -11.96 0.15
CA PRO A 153 4.56 -10.88 0.95
C PRO A 153 3.14 -10.48 0.54
N ILE A 154 2.29 -10.23 1.54
CA ILE A 154 0.94 -9.71 1.37
C ILE A 154 1.04 -8.20 1.34
N LYS A 155 0.67 -7.61 0.20
CA LYS A 155 0.81 -6.17 -0.01
C LYS A 155 -0.45 -5.39 0.29
N GLU A 156 -1.63 -5.99 0.05
CA GLU A 156 -2.92 -5.31 0.19
C GLU A 156 -3.96 -6.23 0.81
N LEU A 157 -4.87 -5.62 1.57
CA LEU A 157 -6.03 -6.26 2.19
C LEU A 157 -7.26 -5.37 2.00
N ALA A 158 -8.42 -5.98 1.75
CA ALA A 158 -9.69 -5.29 1.78
C ALA A 158 -10.82 -6.22 2.27
N TRP A 159 -11.77 -5.65 3.03
CA TRP A 159 -12.96 -6.36 3.46
C TRP A 159 -14.11 -6.12 2.51
N ILE A 160 -14.68 -7.19 1.97
CA ILE A 160 -15.83 -7.14 1.05
C ILE A 160 -17.10 -7.33 1.87
N GLN A 161 -17.63 -6.21 2.40
CA GLN A 161 -18.76 -6.24 3.35
C GLN A 161 -20.00 -7.00 2.83
N PRO A 162 -20.49 -6.82 1.59
CA PRO A 162 -21.66 -7.54 1.11
C PRO A 162 -21.47 -9.05 0.96
N MET A 163 -20.22 -9.51 0.85
CA MET A 163 -19.89 -10.93 0.70
C MET A 163 -19.46 -11.57 2.03
N GLY A 164 -19.12 -10.76 3.03
CA GLY A 164 -18.54 -11.25 4.29
C GLY A 164 -17.18 -11.91 4.09
N LEU A 165 -16.42 -11.50 3.09
CA LEU A 165 -15.11 -12.06 2.73
C LEU A 165 -14.00 -11.03 2.88
N LEU A 166 -12.83 -11.50 3.28
CA LEU A 166 -11.59 -10.74 3.16
C LEU A 166 -10.90 -11.08 1.83
N VAL A 167 -10.40 -10.08 1.13
CA VAL A 167 -9.50 -10.29 -0.01
C VAL A 167 -8.10 -9.83 0.34
N SER A 168 -7.10 -10.65 0.00
CA SER A 168 -5.68 -10.35 0.12
C SER A 168 -5.00 -10.38 -1.24
N GLY A 169 -4.15 -9.38 -1.52
CA GLY A 169 -3.33 -9.30 -2.72
C GLY A 169 -1.85 -9.46 -2.38
N SER A 170 -1.16 -10.37 -3.07
CA SER A 170 0.22 -10.74 -2.73
C SER A 170 1.18 -10.62 -3.92
N TRP A 171 2.47 -10.58 -3.58
CA TRP A 171 3.55 -10.69 -4.55
C TRP A 171 3.74 -12.10 -5.10
N ASP A 172 3.00 -13.09 -4.58
CA ASP A 172 2.90 -14.43 -5.18
C ASP A 172 2.03 -14.47 -6.45
N LYS A 173 1.57 -13.30 -6.93
CA LYS A 173 0.72 -13.13 -8.10
C LYS A 173 -0.68 -13.72 -7.92
N THR A 174 -1.19 -13.72 -6.71
CA THR A 174 -2.55 -14.17 -6.42
C THR A 174 -3.35 -13.14 -5.62
N LEU A 175 -4.67 -13.16 -5.83
CA LEU A 175 -5.64 -12.71 -4.86
C LEU A 175 -6.23 -13.93 -4.17
N ARG A 176 -6.42 -13.85 -2.87
CA ARG A 176 -7.09 -14.88 -2.10
C ARG A 176 -8.28 -14.30 -1.38
N TYR A 177 -9.42 -14.98 -1.49
CA TYR A 177 -10.66 -14.62 -0.82
C TYR A 177 -10.86 -15.55 0.36
N TRP A 178 -11.00 -14.98 1.55
CA TRP A 178 -11.06 -15.72 2.80
C TRP A 178 -12.47 -15.62 3.40
N ASP A 179 -13.11 -16.78 3.56
CA ASP A 179 -14.25 -16.93 4.43
C ASP A 179 -13.71 -17.24 5.84
N LEU A 180 -13.97 -16.36 6.80
CA LEU A 180 -13.42 -16.50 8.16
C LEU A 180 -13.91 -17.74 8.92
N ARG A 181 -14.89 -18.46 8.38
CA ARG A 181 -15.38 -19.73 8.91
C ARG A 181 -14.55 -20.93 8.45
N GLN A 182 -13.63 -20.72 7.54
CA GLN A 182 -12.82 -21.77 6.91
C GLN A 182 -11.32 -21.47 7.08
N ALA A 183 -10.53 -22.51 7.22
CA ALA A 183 -9.06 -22.37 7.34
C ALA A 183 -8.38 -22.12 5.99
N GLN A 184 -8.99 -22.53 4.89
CA GLN A 184 -8.45 -22.37 3.53
C GLN A 184 -9.17 -21.21 2.81
N PRO A 185 -8.52 -20.55 1.83
CA PRO A 185 -9.19 -19.54 1.04
C PRO A 185 -10.35 -20.13 0.25
N ALA A 186 -11.49 -19.44 0.28
CA ALA A 186 -12.69 -19.83 -0.47
C ALA A 186 -12.47 -19.77 -1.99
N HIS A 187 -11.59 -18.86 -2.45
CA HIS A 187 -11.23 -18.73 -3.85
C HIS A 187 -9.81 -18.16 -3.98
N VAL A 188 -9.09 -18.59 -5.02
CA VAL A 188 -7.77 -18.08 -5.39
C VAL A 188 -7.83 -17.62 -6.84
N GLN A 189 -7.60 -16.34 -7.06
CA GLN A 189 -7.54 -15.73 -8.38
C GLN A 189 -6.10 -15.48 -8.78
N GLN A 190 -5.67 -15.99 -9.94
CA GLN A 190 -4.34 -15.72 -10.49
C GLN A 190 -4.29 -14.31 -11.10
N LEU A 191 -3.17 -13.61 -10.85
CA LEU A 191 -2.81 -12.34 -11.45
C LEU A 191 -1.65 -12.52 -12.45
N PRO A 192 -1.53 -11.66 -13.46
CA PRO A 192 -0.41 -11.75 -14.42
C PRO A 192 0.93 -11.42 -13.78
N GLU A 193 0.94 -10.56 -12.75
CA GLU A 193 2.12 -10.12 -12.01
C GLU A 193 1.80 -9.80 -10.55
N ARG A 194 2.85 -9.49 -9.76
CA ARG A 194 2.74 -9.15 -8.32
C ARG A 194 1.71 -8.07 -8.08
N CYS A 195 0.87 -8.24 -7.06
CA CYS A 195 -0.06 -7.22 -6.61
C CYS A 195 0.71 -6.08 -5.93
N TYR A 196 0.55 -4.85 -6.44
CA TYR A 196 1.17 -3.64 -5.88
C TYR A 196 0.19 -2.71 -5.20
N ALA A 197 -1.06 -2.70 -5.65
CA ALA A 197 -2.11 -1.87 -5.10
C ALA A 197 -3.48 -2.54 -5.30
N LEU A 198 -4.39 -2.30 -4.38
CA LEU A 198 -5.76 -2.80 -4.44
C LEU A 198 -6.69 -1.74 -3.86
N SER A 199 -7.82 -1.54 -4.51
CA SER A 199 -8.87 -0.67 -3.98
C SER A 199 -10.25 -1.23 -4.29
N LEU A 200 -11.13 -1.11 -3.32
CA LEU A 200 -12.47 -1.68 -3.34
C LEU A 200 -13.52 -0.58 -3.17
N SER A 201 -14.49 -0.53 -4.08
CA SER A 201 -15.79 0.13 -3.92
C SER A 201 -16.83 -0.83 -4.50
N TYR A 202 -17.44 -1.67 -3.65
CA TYR A 202 -18.29 -2.79 -4.10
C TYR A 202 -19.39 -2.32 -5.07
N PRO A 203 -19.59 -3.02 -6.22
CA PRO A 203 -18.97 -4.28 -6.62
C PRO A 203 -17.63 -4.15 -7.37
N LEU A 204 -17.08 -2.95 -7.53
CA LEU A 204 -15.81 -2.70 -8.22
C LEU A 204 -14.62 -3.05 -7.31
N LEU A 205 -13.76 -3.96 -7.76
CA LEU A 205 -12.45 -4.22 -7.21
C LEU A 205 -11.40 -3.92 -8.29
N ALA A 206 -10.51 -2.96 -8.01
CA ALA A 206 -9.40 -2.60 -8.89
C ALA A 206 -8.07 -3.08 -8.29
N VAL A 207 -7.27 -3.79 -9.08
CA VAL A 207 -5.99 -4.39 -8.68
C VAL A 207 -4.89 -3.94 -9.62
N GLY A 208 -3.91 -3.20 -9.11
CA GLY A 208 -2.73 -2.77 -9.84
C GLY A 208 -1.60 -3.77 -9.70
N THR A 209 -1.02 -4.19 -10.83
CA THR A 209 0.05 -5.18 -10.88
C THR A 209 1.38 -4.58 -11.31
N ALA A 210 2.48 -5.30 -11.08
CA ALA A 210 3.85 -4.84 -11.31
C ALA A 210 4.15 -4.53 -12.79
N ASP A 211 3.44 -5.15 -13.71
CA ASP A 211 3.50 -4.92 -15.15
C ASP A 211 2.67 -3.71 -15.62
N ARG A 212 2.19 -2.89 -14.69
CA ARG A 212 1.38 -1.69 -14.92
C ARG A 212 -0.02 -1.97 -15.47
N ASN A 213 -0.53 -3.17 -15.36
CA ASN A 213 -1.93 -3.43 -15.60
C ASN A 213 -2.77 -3.05 -14.37
N VAL A 214 -3.98 -2.59 -14.61
CA VAL A 214 -5.05 -2.49 -13.63
C VAL A 214 -6.13 -3.47 -14.04
N ILE A 215 -6.34 -4.47 -13.21
CA ILE A 215 -7.30 -5.53 -13.43
C ILE A 215 -8.55 -5.18 -12.64
N ILE A 216 -9.67 -5.18 -13.32
CA ILE A 216 -10.97 -4.86 -12.75
C ILE A 216 -11.77 -6.15 -12.60
N PHE A 217 -12.28 -6.34 -11.40
CA PHE A 217 -13.24 -7.41 -11.09
C PHE A 217 -14.58 -6.79 -10.73
N ASN A 218 -15.64 -7.40 -11.23
CA ASN A 218 -16.99 -7.18 -10.72
C ASN A 218 -17.28 -8.26 -9.68
N LEU A 219 -17.37 -7.89 -8.42
CA LEU A 219 -17.53 -8.82 -7.31
C LEU A 219 -18.92 -9.48 -7.24
N GLN A 220 -19.86 -9.11 -8.12
CA GLN A 220 -21.06 -9.90 -8.38
C GLN A 220 -20.75 -11.18 -9.17
N ASN A 221 -19.61 -11.20 -9.89
CA ASN A 221 -19.06 -12.39 -10.54
C ASN A 221 -17.51 -12.38 -10.36
N PRO A 222 -16.99 -12.69 -9.17
CA PRO A 222 -15.59 -12.52 -8.82
C PRO A 222 -14.63 -13.51 -9.48
N GLN A 223 -15.16 -14.56 -10.14
CA GLN A 223 -14.35 -15.64 -10.72
C GLN A 223 -13.68 -15.27 -12.05
N ALA A 224 -14.06 -14.16 -12.66
CA ALA A 224 -13.52 -13.71 -13.94
C ALA A 224 -13.09 -12.24 -13.87
N GLU A 225 -12.02 -11.94 -14.60
CA GLU A 225 -11.67 -10.55 -14.86
C GLU A 225 -12.80 -9.88 -15.65
N PHE A 226 -13.29 -8.75 -15.16
CA PHE A 226 -14.27 -7.95 -15.88
C PHE A 226 -13.60 -7.14 -17.01
N LYS A 227 -12.46 -6.52 -16.69
CA LYS A 227 -11.69 -5.73 -17.65
C LYS A 227 -10.22 -5.66 -17.23
N ARG A 228 -9.32 -5.63 -18.21
CA ARG A 228 -7.91 -5.36 -17.99
C ARG A 228 -7.54 -4.08 -18.72
N ILE A 229 -6.96 -3.14 -18.00
CA ILE A 229 -6.63 -1.79 -18.47
C ILE A 229 -5.14 -1.58 -18.23
N GLN A 230 -4.40 -1.20 -19.27
CA GLN A 230 -3.04 -0.74 -19.05
C GLN A 230 -3.07 0.64 -18.40
N SER A 231 -2.28 0.83 -17.34
CA SER A 231 -2.21 2.13 -16.65
C SER A 231 -1.94 3.27 -17.65
N PRO A 232 -2.66 4.38 -17.56
CA PRO A 232 -2.38 5.56 -18.37
C PRO A 232 -1.04 6.23 -18.00
N LEU A 233 -0.41 5.79 -16.92
CA LEU A 233 0.88 6.27 -16.43
C LEU A 233 2.01 5.35 -16.90
N LYS A 234 3.17 5.95 -17.23
CA LYS A 234 4.28 5.25 -17.89
C LYS A 234 5.15 4.45 -16.92
N TYR A 235 5.09 4.75 -15.63
CA TYR A 235 5.96 4.16 -14.61
C TYR A 235 5.17 3.36 -13.58
N GLN A 236 5.88 2.78 -12.64
CA GLN A 236 5.34 1.84 -11.64
C GLN A 236 4.15 2.42 -10.87
N THR A 237 3.07 1.65 -10.82
CA THR A 237 1.90 1.91 -9.97
C THR A 237 2.27 1.77 -8.50
N ARG A 238 1.85 2.73 -7.69
CA ARG A 238 2.08 2.76 -6.24
C ARG A 238 0.80 2.60 -5.44
N CYS A 239 -0.27 3.23 -5.88
CA CYS A 239 -1.53 3.25 -5.16
C CYS A 239 -2.71 3.34 -6.13
N LEU A 240 -3.86 2.87 -5.67
CA LEU A 240 -5.16 2.94 -6.33
C LEU A 240 -6.21 3.47 -5.36
N ALA A 241 -7.23 4.15 -5.89
CA ALA A 241 -8.44 4.47 -5.14
C ALA A 241 -9.66 4.33 -6.05
N ALA A 242 -10.53 3.37 -5.78
CA ALA A 242 -11.79 3.20 -6.49
C ALA A 242 -12.71 4.40 -6.21
N PHE A 243 -13.45 4.84 -7.21
CA PHE A 243 -14.41 5.92 -7.03
C PHE A 243 -15.55 5.47 -6.11
N PRO A 244 -16.03 6.36 -5.23
CA PRO A 244 -17.17 6.04 -4.38
C PRO A 244 -18.44 5.65 -5.16
N ASP A 245 -18.63 6.19 -6.37
CA ASP A 245 -19.73 5.87 -7.28
C ASP A 245 -19.49 4.60 -8.12
N GLN A 246 -18.38 3.89 -7.90
CA GLN A 246 -18.00 2.62 -8.56
C GLN A 246 -17.75 2.75 -10.07
N SER A 247 -17.77 3.96 -10.63
CA SER A 247 -17.66 4.18 -12.08
C SER A 247 -16.21 4.10 -12.60
N GLY A 248 -15.21 4.08 -11.71
CA GLY A 248 -13.81 4.11 -12.09
C GLY A 248 -12.85 4.09 -10.91
N PHE A 249 -11.62 4.53 -11.16
CA PHE A 249 -10.56 4.56 -10.18
C PHE A 249 -9.52 5.65 -10.47
N LEU A 250 -8.79 6.03 -9.42
CA LEU A 250 -7.55 6.78 -9.49
C LEU A 250 -6.37 5.81 -9.48
N VAL A 251 -5.33 6.12 -10.24
CA VAL A 251 -4.04 5.42 -10.21
C VAL A 251 -2.92 6.41 -9.97
N GLY A 252 -2.10 6.16 -8.95
CA GLY A 252 -0.91 6.93 -8.63
C GLY A 252 0.38 6.16 -8.95
N SER A 253 1.40 6.87 -9.44
CA SER A 253 2.67 6.25 -9.81
C SER A 253 3.88 6.97 -9.19
N ILE A 254 5.05 6.36 -9.37
CA ILE A 254 6.34 6.95 -8.94
C ILE A 254 6.71 8.21 -9.72
N GLU A 255 6.00 8.55 -10.78
CA GLU A 255 6.29 9.72 -11.63
C GLU A 255 5.63 11.03 -11.17
N GLY A 256 5.05 11.07 -9.96
CA GLY A 256 4.38 12.26 -9.42
C GLY A 256 3.14 12.67 -10.22
N ARG A 257 2.43 11.67 -10.75
CA ARG A 257 1.20 11.84 -11.52
C ARG A 257 0.11 10.94 -10.99
N VAL A 258 -1.12 11.39 -11.20
CA VAL A 258 -2.34 10.60 -11.00
C VAL A 258 -3.10 10.51 -12.31
N GLY A 259 -3.61 9.32 -12.61
CA GLY A 259 -4.58 9.08 -13.67
C GLY A 259 -5.98 8.92 -13.09
N VAL A 260 -6.95 9.57 -13.72
CA VAL A 260 -8.38 9.40 -13.46
C VAL A 260 -8.93 8.55 -14.60
N HIS A 261 -9.48 7.39 -14.28
CA HIS A 261 -9.90 6.41 -15.28
C HIS A 261 -11.28 5.86 -14.96
N HIS A 262 -12.19 5.91 -15.96
CA HIS A 262 -13.52 5.32 -15.87
C HIS A 262 -13.51 3.94 -16.50
N VAL A 263 -14.23 3.01 -15.90
CA VAL A 263 -14.29 1.61 -16.35
C VAL A 263 -15.15 1.45 -17.59
N ASP A 264 -16.25 2.20 -17.67
CA ASP A 264 -17.12 2.22 -18.82
C ASP A 264 -16.48 2.97 -20.01
N ASP A 265 -16.45 2.34 -21.18
CA ASP A 265 -15.92 2.91 -22.41
C ASP A 265 -16.68 4.15 -22.88
N ALA A 266 -17.97 4.25 -22.57
CA ALA A 266 -18.77 5.45 -22.86
C ALA A 266 -18.27 6.70 -22.13
N ASN A 267 -17.55 6.52 -21.02
CA ASN A 267 -17.01 7.61 -20.22
C ASN A 267 -15.50 7.88 -20.46
N GLN A 268 -14.88 7.26 -21.47
CA GLN A 268 -13.46 7.44 -21.75
C GLN A 268 -13.04 8.90 -21.98
N SER A 269 -13.91 9.73 -22.54
CA SER A 269 -13.66 11.17 -22.74
C SER A 269 -13.45 11.94 -21.44
N LYS A 270 -13.88 11.39 -20.30
CA LYS A 270 -13.67 11.96 -18.96
C LYS A 270 -12.32 11.56 -18.35
N ASN A 271 -11.59 10.61 -18.97
CA ASN A 271 -10.29 10.18 -18.48
C ASN A 271 -9.25 11.27 -18.68
N PHE A 272 -8.39 11.46 -17.69
CA PHE A 272 -7.27 12.39 -17.78
C PHE A 272 -6.15 12.01 -16.81
N THR A 273 -5.00 12.65 -17.00
CA THR A 273 -3.87 12.54 -16.08
C THR A 273 -3.38 13.93 -15.71
N PHE A 274 -2.88 14.07 -14.48
CA PHE A 274 -2.34 15.34 -14.02
C PHE A 274 -1.10 15.16 -13.16
N LYS A 275 -0.29 16.21 -13.07
CA LYS A 275 0.90 16.29 -12.21
C LYS A 275 0.47 16.75 -10.82
N CYS A 276 0.97 16.12 -9.75
CA CYS A 276 0.62 16.49 -8.38
C CYS A 276 1.82 16.62 -7.44
N HIS A 277 2.80 15.72 -7.51
CA HIS A 277 3.98 15.70 -6.64
C HIS A 277 5.25 15.94 -7.46
N ARG A 278 5.42 17.17 -7.92
CA ARG A 278 6.56 17.63 -8.73
C ARG A 278 6.96 19.05 -8.34
N GLU A 279 8.26 19.33 -8.35
CA GLU A 279 8.82 20.64 -8.08
C GLU A 279 9.96 20.91 -9.06
N GLY A 280 9.74 21.84 -10.00
CA GLY A 280 10.66 22.04 -11.10
C GLY A 280 10.89 20.76 -11.91
N ASN A 281 12.12 20.26 -11.90
CA ASN A 281 12.51 19.00 -12.54
C ASN A 281 12.44 17.79 -11.60
N ASP A 282 12.25 18.01 -10.30
CA ASP A 282 12.20 16.95 -9.32
C ASP A 282 10.84 16.24 -9.35
N ILE A 283 10.89 14.93 -9.30
CA ILE A 283 9.73 14.06 -9.42
C ILE A 283 9.66 13.17 -8.18
N TYR A 284 8.51 13.19 -7.52
CA TYR A 284 8.28 12.46 -6.28
C TYR A 284 7.13 11.47 -6.46
N SER A 285 7.26 10.32 -5.79
CA SER A 285 6.23 9.27 -5.85
C SER A 285 4.91 9.73 -5.23
N VAL A 286 3.80 9.36 -5.85
CA VAL A 286 2.46 9.39 -5.21
C VAL A 286 2.32 8.12 -4.40
N ASN A 287 2.36 8.23 -3.08
CA ASN A 287 2.36 7.09 -2.18
C ASN A 287 0.95 6.70 -1.71
N SER A 288 0.03 7.65 -1.64
CA SER A 288 -1.31 7.41 -1.13
C SER A 288 -2.36 8.23 -1.89
N LEU A 289 -3.51 7.60 -2.10
CA LEU A 289 -4.73 8.16 -2.69
C LEU A 289 -5.92 7.76 -1.83
N ASN A 290 -6.70 8.72 -1.38
CA ASN A 290 -7.86 8.46 -0.53
C ASN A 290 -9.03 9.36 -0.92
N PHE A 291 -10.21 8.80 -1.17
CA PHE A 291 -11.42 9.58 -1.29
C PHE A 291 -11.95 10.02 0.06
N HIS A 292 -12.43 11.24 0.13
CA HIS A 292 -13.21 11.72 1.27
C HIS A 292 -14.57 11.00 1.26
N PRO A 293 -14.99 10.37 2.37
CA PRO A 293 -16.15 9.47 2.36
C PRO A 293 -17.48 10.19 2.10
N VAL A 294 -17.57 11.49 2.41
CA VAL A 294 -18.81 12.27 2.26
C VAL A 294 -18.78 13.17 1.03
N HIS A 295 -17.66 13.88 0.79
CA HIS A 295 -17.59 14.88 -0.29
C HIS A 295 -17.13 14.32 -1.63
N HIS A 296 -16.65 13.08 -1.67
CA HIS A 296 -16.11 12.41 -2.87
C HIS A 296 -14.97 13.19 -3.56
N THR A 297 -14.40 14.16 -2.87
CA THR A 297 -13.10 14.75 -3.20
C THR A 297 -12.00 13.80 -2.77
N PHE A 298 -10.77 13.97 -3.23
CA PHE A 298 -9.71 13.02 -2.86
C PHE A 298 -8.42 13.72 -2.46
N ALA A 299 -7.66 13.02 -1.62
CA ALA A 299 -6.32 13.40 -1.21
C ALA A 299 -5.27 12.67 -2.05
N THR A 300 -4.18 13.37 -2.37
CA THR A 300 -2.91 12.78 -2.80
C THR A 300 -1.86 13.06 -1.74
N ALA A 301 -1.01 12.09 -1.40
CA ALA A 301 0.14 12.28 -0.52
C ALA A 301 1.38 11.63 -1.13
N GLY A 302 2.54 12.26 -0.99
CA GLY A 302 3.72 11.85 -1.75
C GLY A 302 5.06 11.99 -1.01
N SER A 303 6.09 11.52 -1.70
CA SER A 303 7.47 11.52 -1.20
C SER A 303 8.11 12.91 -1.13
N ASP A 304 7.44 13.94 -1.65
CA ASP A 304 7.81 15.34 -1.48
C ASP A 304 7.41 15.93 -0.13
N GLY A 305 6.82 15.12 0.77
CA GLY A 305 6.24 15.56 2.03
C GLY A 305 4.93 16.31 1.89
N GLY A 306 4.43 16.48 0.68
CA GLY A 306 3.20 17.20 0.40
C GLY A 306 1.97 16.32 0.43
N PHE A 307 0.83 16.92 0.78
CA PHE A 307 -0.50 16.37 0.50
C PHE A 307 -1.42 17.47 -0.01
N ASN A 308 -2.33 17.09 -0.90
CA ASN A 308 -3.21 18.02 -1.58
C ASN A 308 -4.61 17.41 -1.69
N PHE A 309 -5.65 18.26 -1.66
CA PHE A 309 -7.02 17.87 -1.90
C PHE A 309 -7.48 18.32 -3.29
N TRP A 310 -8.21 17.44 -3.97
CA TRP A 310 -8.60 17.57 -5.37
C TRP A 310 -10.06 17.21 -5.57
N ASP A 311 -10.65 17.77 -6.60
CA ASP A 311 -11.94 17.35 -7.13
C ASP A 311 -11.73 16.81 -8.55
N LYS A 312 -12.15 15.54 -8.78
CA LYS A 312 -12.01 14.89 -10.09
C LYS A 312 -12.96 15.46 -11.14
N ASP A 313 -14.13 15.93 -10.73
CA ASP A 313 -15.18 16.36 -11.65
C ASP A 313 -14.90 17.77 -12.18
N SER A 314 -14.51 18.71 -11.33
CA SER A 314 -14.02 20.03 -11.74
C SER A 314 -12.59 20.02 -12.25
N LYS A 315 -11.84 18.92 -12.06
CA LYS A 315 -10.41 18.77 -12.41
C LYS A 315 -9.51 19.80 -11.72
N GLN A 316 -9.89 20.25 -10.51
CA GLN A 316 -9.19 21.30 -9.79
C GLN A 316 -8.54 20.80 -8.51
N ARG A 317 -7.42 21.44 -8.14
CA ARG A 317 -6.85 21.34 -6.81
C ARG A 317 -7.60 22.28 -5.88
N LEU A 318 -8.28 21.72 -4.89
CA LEU A 318 -9.05 22.47 -3.90
C LEU A 318 -8.17 23.13 -2.86
N LYS A 319 -7.15 22.37 -2.38
CA LYS A 319 -6.23 22.86 -1.36
C LYS A 319 -4.87 22.18 -1.48
N ALA A 320 -3.81 22.98 -1.35
CA ALA A 320 -2.44 22.51 -1.13
C ALA A 320 -2.09 22.80 0.34
N PHE A 321 -1.46 21.82 0.97
CA PHE A 321 -0.94 21.95 2.32
C PHE A 321 0.56 22.18 2.30
N SER A 322 1.10 22.74 3.38
CA SER A 322 2.54 22.92 3.54
C SER A 322 3.23 21.57 3.56
N LYS A 323 4.38 21.48 2.92
CA LYS A 323 5.16 20.24 2.92
C LYS A 323 5.65 19.90 4.31
N CYS A 324 5.52 18.65 4.68
CA CYS A 324 6.17 18.07 5.85
C CYS A 324 7.67 17.95 5.60
N PRO A 325 8.48 17.89 6.66
CA PRO A 325 9.94 17.80 6.50
C PRO A 325 10.42 16.48 5.90
N SER A 326 9.58 15.47 5.89
CA SER A 326 9.90 14.12 5.42
C SER A 326 8.79 13.56 4.52
N PRO A 327 9.10 12.54 3.67
CA PRO A 327 8.13 11.87 2.81
C PRO A 327 6.91 11.36 3.58
N ILE A 328 5.72 11.52 2.98
CA ILE A 328 4.50 10.88 3.46
C ILE A 328 4.41 9.48 2.82
N THR A 329 4.31 8.45 3.66
CA THR A 329 4.26 7.04 3.21
C THR A 329 2.86 6.56 2.93
N CYS A 330 1.90 6.94 3.76
CA CYS A 330 0.50 6.57 3.65
C CYS A 330 -0.41 7.60 4.33
N SER A 331 -1.67 7.57 3.99
CA SER A 331 -2.70 8.45 4.55
C SER A 331 -4.08 7.80 4.50
N THR A 332 -5.02 8.30 5.28
CA THR A 332 -6.41 7.81 5.29
C THR A 332 -7.34 8.85 5.91
N PHE A 333 -8.62 8.79 5.54
CA PHE A 333 -9.70 9.51 6.24
C PHE A 333 -10.39 8.59 7.24
N ASN A 334 -10.96 9.15 8.31
CA ASN A 334 -11.91 8.44 9.15
C ASN A 334 -13.29 8.32 8.46
N GLN A 335 -14.25 7.61 9.08
CA GLN A 335 -15.53 7.26 8.45
C GLN A 335 -16.42 8.46 8.08
N ASP A 336 -16.30 9.59 8.76
CA ASP A 336 -17.08 10.81 8.47
C ASP A 336 -16.28 11.89 7.72
N GLY A 337 -14.98 11.64 7.47
CA GLY A 337 -14.08 12.56 6.78
C GLY A 337 -13.59 13.73 7.64
N SER A 338 -13.97 13.82 8.92
CA SER A 338 -13.56 14.91 9.80
C SER A 338 -12.07 14.88 10.18
N ILE A 339 -11.42 13.70 10.04
CA ILE A 339 -10.01 13.47 10.37
C ILE A 339 -9.28 12.93 9.14
N PHE A 340 -8.17 13.56 8.80
CA PHE A 340 -7.20 13.05 7.83
C PHE A 340 -5.91 12.69 8.55
N ALA A 341 -5.60 11.40 8.62
CA ALA A 341 -4.36 10.88 9.18
C ALA A 341 -3.32 10.63 8.08
N TYR A 342 -2.07 10.96 8.36
CA TYR A 342 -0.95 10.67 7.47
C TYR A 342 0.31 10.32 8.26
N ALA A 343 1.16 9.51 7.69
CA ALA A 343 2.43 9.10 8.29
C ALA A 343 3.60 9.67 7.52
N ILE A 344 4.56 10.26 8.26
CA ILE A 344 5.83 10.74 7.73
C ILE A 344 6.95 9.79 8.14
N THR A 345 7.96 9.62 7.28
CA THR A 345 9.19 8.91 7.65
C THR A 345 10.07 9.82 8.51
N PHE A 346 10.60 9.29 9.60
CA PHE A 346 11.67 9.98 10.31
C PHE A 346 12.99 9.74 9.56
N ASN A 347 13.72 10.80 9.29
CA ASN A 347 15.13 10.68 8.90
C ASN A 347 15.92 10.38 10.19
N HIS A 348 16.36 9.15 10.34
CA HIS A 348 17.36 8.79 11.36
C HIS A 348 18.74 9.27 10.94
#